data_c556560ddeffcf3bc84e4f2c883800a3
#
_entry.id   c556560ddeffcf3bc84e4f2c883800a3
#
_cell.length_a   1.000
_cell.length_b   1.000
_cell.length_c   1.000
_cell.angle_alpha   90.00
_cell.angle_beta   90.00
_cell.angle_gamma   90.00
#
_symmetry.space_group_name_H-M   'P 1'
#
loop_
_entity.id
_entity.type
_entity.pdbx_description
1 polymer ?
#
loop_
_entity_poly.entity_id
_entity_poly.type
_entity_poly.pdbx_seq_one_letter_code
_entity_poly.pdbx_strand_id
1 'polypeptide(L)'
;MASGQSLDLNVTAEDLPALHRLHEYKTGALFRAAVLSGARCAGEKEEDLPRWESFARNVGLLFQITDDLLDEEKDIRDHKLTYVTLLGRRKAEEEAFAYAREALACLEGYDNPGADYLRELTCAMVNREK
;
A
#
# COMPACT_ATOMS: atom_id res chain seq x y z
N MET A 1 -12.98 -9.48 -6.47
CA MET A 1 -11.66 -9.09 -6.96
C MET A 1 -11.27 -9.70 -8.30
N ALA A 2 -12.22 -10.37 -8.96
CA ALA A 2 -11.97 -10.92 -10.29
C ALA A 2 -11.62 -9.86 -11.34
N SER A 3 -12.23 -8.68 -11.27
CA SER A 3 -11.91 -7.58 -12.19
C SER A 3 -10.47 -7.10 -12.04
N GLY A 4 -9.92 -7.10 -10.81
CA GLY A 4 -8.53 -6.74 -10.57
C GLY A 4 -7.56 -7.73 -11.20
N GLN A 5 -7.87 -9.03 -11.13
CA GLN A 5 -7.05 -10.06 -11.74
C GLN A 5 -7.11 -10.02 -13.26
N SER A 6 -8.27 -9.70 -13.83
CA SER A 6 -8.39 -9.52 -15.27
C SER A 6 -7.52 -8.37 -15.77
N LEU A 7 -7.43 -7.28 -15.01
CA LEU A 7 -6.57 -6.14 -15.36
C LEU A 7 -5.09 -6.51 -15.34
N ASP A 8 -4.66 -7.45 -14.48
CA ASP A 8 -3.27 -7.94 -14.45
C ASP A 8 -2.82 -8.44 -15.83
N LEU A 9 -3.71 -9.08 -16.56
CA LEU A 9 -3.40 -9.66 -17.86
C LEU A 9 -3.23 -8.63 -18.97
N ASN A 10 -3.71 -7.40 -18.75
CA ASN A 10 -3.76 -6.34 -19.75
C ASN A 10 -2.77 -5.19 -19.52
N VAL A 11 -2.05 -5.20 -18.40
CA VAL A 11 -1.11 -4.13 -18.05
C VAL A 11 0.25 -4.40 -18.68
N THR A 12 0.83 -3.37 -19.30
CA THR A 12 2.17 -3.45 -19.89
C THR A 12 3.25 -3.03 -18.89
N ALA A 13 4.50 -3.44 -19.17
CA ALA A 13 5.62 -3.23 -18.25
C ALA A 13 6.01 -1.76 -18.06
N GLU A 14 5.69 -0.89 -19.00
CA GLU A 14 6.09 0.52 -18.95
C GLU A 14 5.05 1.43 -18.32
N ASP A 15 3.90 0.90 -17.90
CA ASP A 15 2.78 1.73 -17.43
C ASP A 15 2.64 1.72 -15.91
N LEU A 16 3.39 2.61 -15.24
CA LEU A 16 3.30 2.78 -13.80
C LEU A 16 1.92 3.27 -13.32
N PRO A 17 1.28 4.27 -13.96
CA PRO A 17 -0.08 4.66 -13.57
C PRO A 17 -1.09 3.51 -13.66
N ALA A 18 -0.99 2.65 -14.67
CA ALA A 18 -1.87 1.49 -14.79
C ALA A 18 -1.63 0.49 -13.65
N LEU A 19 -0.37 0.29 -13.26
CA LEU A 19 -0.03 -0.59 -12.14
C LEU A 19 -0.60 -0.05 -10.82
N HIS A 20 -0.51 1.26 -10.58
CA HIS A 20 -1.12 1.88 -9.41
C HIS A 20 -2.64 1.64 -9.38
N ARG A 21 -3.32 1.83 -10.51
CA ARG A 21 -4.75 1.58 -10.59
C ARG A 21 -5.10 0.12 -10.31
N LEU A 22 -4.30 -0.79 -10.84
CA LEU A 22 -4.48 -2.22 -10.60
C LEU A 22 -4.39 -2.55 -9.11
N HIS A 23 -3.38 -2.04 -8.43
CA HIS A 23 -3.21 -2.29 -7.00
C HIS A 23 -4.31 -1.64 -6.15
N GLU A 24 -4.80 -0.48 -6.55
CA GLU A 24 -5.97 0.14 -5.89
C GLU A 24 -7.20 -0.76 -6.02
N TYR A 25 -7.38 -1.40 -7.16
CA TYR A 25 -8.50 -2.33 -7.37
C TYR A 25 -8.35 -3.61 -6.55
N LYS A 26 -7.14 -4.20 -6.54
CA LYS A 26 -6.91 -5.52 -5.91
C LYS A 26 -6.84 -5.44 -4.39
N THR A 27 -6.14 -4.46 -3.88
CA THR A 27 -5.76 -4.39 -2.47
C THR A 27 -6.24 -3.11 -1.80
N GLY A 28 -6.14 -1.97 -2.51
CA GLY A 28 -6.46 -0.67 -1.96
C GLY A 28 -7.90 -0.57 -1.46
N ALA A 29 -8.85 -1.15 -2.18
CA ALA A 29 -10.25 -1.13 -1.77
C ALA A 29 -10.46 -1.82 -0.42
N LEU A 30 -9.74 -2.93 -0.19
CA LEU A 30 -9.82 -3.67 1.07
C LEU A 30 -9.21 -2.87 2.22
N PHE A 31 -8.04 -2.29 2.02
CA PHE A 31 -7.39 -1.43 3.03
C PHE A 31 -8.26 -0.23 3.35
N ARG A 32 -8.82 0.41 2.32
CA ARG A 32 -9.69 1.56 2.50
C ARG A 32 -10.93 1.20 3.33
N ALA A 33 -11.59 0.10 2.98
CA ALA A 33 -12.77 -0.36 3.71
C ALA A 33 -12.45 -0.66 5.17
N ALA A 34 -11.35 -1.35 5.42
CA ALA A 34 -10.95 -1.72 6.79
C ALA A 34 -10.62 -0.47 7.62
N VAL A 35 -9.83 0.44 7.07
CA VAL A 35 -9.40 1.64 7.80
C VAL A 35 -10.58 2.58 8.06
N LEU A 36 -11.42 2.84 7.05
CA LEU A 36 -12.57 3.73 7.23
C LEU A 36 -13.62 3.15 8.16
N SER A 37 -13.85 1.84 8.11
CA SER A 37 -14.77 1.19 9.04
C SER A 37 -14.26 1.33 10.47
N GLY A 38 -12.95 1.10 10.69
CA GLY A 38 -12.34 1.27 11.99
C GLY A 38 -12.43 2.70 12.50
N ALA A 39 -12.17 3.68 11.64
CA ALA A 39 -12.25 5.09 11.99
C ALA A 39 -13.67 5.49 12.40
N ARG A 40 -14.67 5.05 11.63
CA ARG A 40 -16.07 5.32 11.95
C ARG A 40 -16.51 4.67 13.27
N CYS A 41 -16.09 3.42 13.49
CA CYS A 41 -16.37 2.72 14.75
C CYS A 41 -15.73 3.40 15.95
N ALA A 42 -14.57 4.02 15.75
CA ALA A 42 -13.88 4.77 16.80
C ALA A 42 -14.47 6.17 17.04
N GLY A 43 -15.45 6.58 16.23
CA GLY A 43 -16.10 7.88 16.40
C GLY A 43 -15.34 9.04 15.77
N GLU A 44 -14.48 8.77 14.78
CA GLU A 44 -13.77 9.83 14.06
C GLU A 44 -14.75 10.74 13.33
N LYS A 45 -14.42 12.03 13.31
CA LYS A 45 -15.26 13.04 12.64
C LYS A 45 -15.21 12.88 11.12
N GLU A 46 -16.31 13.21 10.45
CA GLU A 46 -16.36 13.18 8.98
C GLU A 46 -15.24 14.00 8.34
N GLU A 47 -14.86 15.14 8.93
CA GLU A 47 -13.82 16.00 8.43
C GLU A 47 -12.42 15.35 8.49
N ASP A 48 -12.24 14.34 9.33
CA ASP A 48 -10.97 13.61 9.48
C ASP A 48 -10.91 12.35 8.61
N LEU A 49 -12.02 11.93 8.00
CA LEU A 49 -12.03 10.74 7.15
C LEU A 49 -11.09 10.81 5.95
N PRO A 50 -10.92 11.97 5.27
CA PRO A 50 -9.93 12.06 4.18
C PRO A 50 -8.52 11.75 4.61
N ARG A 51 -8.15 12.08 5.85
CA ARG A 51 -6.85 11.71 6.42
C ARG A 51 -6.71 10.20 6.51
N TRP A 52 -7.76 9.51 6.98
CA TRP A 52 -7.76 8.05 7.08
C TRP A 52 -7.78 7.39 5.72
N GLU A 53 -8.44 7.98 4.72
CA GLU A 53 -8.37 7.50 3.35
C GLU A 53 -6.93 7.56 2.81
N SER A 54 -6.24 8.67 3.07
CA SER A 54 -4.84 8.84 2.66
C SER A 54 -3.94 7.80 3.35
N PHE A 55 -4.14 7.59 4.66
CA PHE A 55 -3.43 6.56 5.39
C PHE A 55 -3.64 5.18 4.76
N ALA A 56 -4.89 4.81 4.51
CA ALA A 56 -5.24 3.52 3.92
C ALA A 56 -4.58 3.33 2.56
N ARG A 57 -4.60 4.37 1.73
CA ARG A 57 -4.00 4.32 0.40
C ARG A 57 -2.49 4.09 0.48
N ASN A 58 -1.80 4.85 1.32
CA ASN A 58 -0.36 4.74 1.45
C ASN A 58 0.07 3.41 2.06
N VAL A 59 -0.64 2.91 3.06
CA VAL A 59 -0.37 1.60 3.66
C VAL A 59 -0.66 0.49 2.65
N GLY A 60 -1.71 0.62 1.86
CA GLY A 60 -2.04 -0.36 0.82
C GLY A 60 -0.96 -0.43 -0.25
N LEU A 61 -0.47 0.72 -0.71
CA LEU A 61 0.62 0.79 -1.68
C LEU A 61 1.92 0.26 -1.08
N LEU A 62 2.20 0.61 0.16
CA LEU A 62 3.36 0.09 0.89
C LEU A 62 3.31 -1.43 0.99
N PHE A 63 2.17 -1.98 1.39
CA PHE A 63 1.99 -3.42 1.48
C PHE A 63 2.28 -4.09 0.16
N GLN A 64 1.73 -3.55 -0.92
CA GLN A 64 1.89 -4.14 -2.25
C GLN A 64 3.34 -4.10 -2.73
N ILE A 65 4.02 -2.96 -2.57
CA ILE A 65 5.40 -2.83 -3.04
C ILE A 65 6.37 -3.66 -2.22
N THR A 66 6.15 -3.79 -0.90
CA THR A 66 6.99 -4.65 -0.06
C THR A 66 6.74 -6.13 -0.34
N ASP A 67 5.49 -6.49 -0.65
CA ASP A 67 5.17 -7.84 -1.09
C ASP A 67 5.90 -8.19 -2.39
N ASP A 68 5.89 -7.26 -3.36
CA ASP A 68 6.60 -7.43 -4.62
C ASP A 68 8.11 -7.57 -4.41
N LEU A 69 8.68 -6.83 -3.45
CA LEU A 69 10.10 -6.97 -3.10
C LEU A 69 10.42 -8.34 -2.51
N LEU A 70 9.52 -8.89 -1.70
CA LEU A 70 9.69 -10.22 -1.11
C LEU A 70 9.62 -11.32 -2.15
N ASP A 71 8.80 -11.15 -3.17
CA ASP A 71 8.54 -12.15 -4.20
C ASP A 71 9.31 -11.91 -5.50
N GLU A 72 10.33 -11.04 -5.48
CA GLU A 72 11.05 -10.59 -6.67
C GLU A 72 11.50 -11.73 -7.59
N GLU A 73 12.17 -12.73 -7.06
CA GLU A 73 12.70 -13.84 -7.86
C GLU A 73 11.59 -14.64 -8.53
N LYS A 74 10.52 -14.92 -7.79
CA LYS A 74 9.38 -15.65 -8.32
C LYS A 74 8.68 -14.86 -9.41
N ASP A 75 8.46 -13.56 -9.18
CA ASP A 75 7.73 -12.71 -10.11
C ASP A 75 8.52 -12.51 -11.42
N ILE A 76 9.85 -12.43 -11.34
CA ILE A 76 10.71 -12.37 -12.53
C ILE A 76 10.59 -13.65 -13.35
N ARG A 77 10.65 -14.82 -12.69
CA ARG A 77 10.49 -16.11 -13.39
C ARG A 77 9.13 -16.24 -14.06
N ASP A 78 8.10 -15.73 -13.42
CA ASP A 78 6.72 -15.82 -13.91
C ASP A 78 6.37 -14.68 -14.89
N HIS A 79 7.33 -13.79 -15.19
CA HIS A 79 7.13 -12.62 -16.05
C HIS A 79 5.97 -11.74 -15.59
N LYS A 80 5.78 -11.65 -14.27
CA LYS A 80 4.70 -10.87 -13.69
C LYS A 80 5.08 -9.39 -13.62
N LEU A 81 4.11 -8.52 -13.94
CA LEU A 81 4.28 -7.08 -13.79
C LEU A 81 4.14 -6.69 -12.32
N THR A 82 5.19 -6.14 -11.74
CA THR A 82 5.22 -5.67 -10.35
C THR A 82 5.94 -4.33 -10.27
N TYR A 83 5.90 -3.70 -9.10
CA TYR A 83 6.69 -2.49 -8.87
C TYR A 83 8.18 -2.75 -9.07
N VAL A 84 8.67 -3.92 -8.64
CA VAL A 84 10.09 -4.26 -8.74
C VAL A 84 10.48 -4.47 -10.20
N THR A 85 9.68 -5.21 -10.98
CA THR A 85 9.99 -5.47 -12.38
C THR A 85 9.88 -4.20 -13.23
N LEU A 86 9.00 -3.26 -12.86
CA LEU A 86 8.81 -2.01 -13.57
C LEU A 86 9.85 -0.96 -13.22
N LEU A 87 10.12 -0.77 -11.93
CA LEU A 87 10.98 0.31 -11.42
C LEU A 87 12.42 -0.12 -11.15
N GLY A 88 12.66 -1.41 -10.92
CA GLY A 88 13.89 -1.93 -10.37
C GLY A 88 13.86 -1.89 -8.83
N ARG A 89 14.66 -2.75 -8.23
CA ARG A 89 14.65 -2.94 -6.76
C ARG A 89 14.92 -1.65 -5.99
N ARG A 90 15.93 -0.88 -6.41
CA ARG A 90 16.32 0.35 -5.72
C ARG A 90 15.19 1.38 -5.68
N LYS A 91 14.56 1.63 -6.83
CA LYS A 91 13.45 2.57 -6.89
C LYS A 91 12.23 2.06 -6.14
N ALA A 92 11.98 0.76 -6.18
CA ALA A 92 10.88 0.17 -5.42
C ALA A 92 11.09 0.38 -3.93
N GLU A 93 12.30 0.20 -3.42
CA GLU A 93 12.63 0.46 -2.01
C GLU A 93 12.45 1.93 -1.65
N GLU A 94 12.88 2.84 -2.52
CA GLU A 94 12.69 4.29 -2.31
C GLU A 94 11.21 4.65 -2.25
N GLU A 95 10.40 4.08 -3.13
CA GLU A 95 8.95 4.29 -3.12
C GLU A 95 8.31 3.74 -1.85
N ALA A 96 8.76 2.58 -1.38
CA ALA A 96 8.27 2.00 -0.14
C ALA A 96 8.50 2.94 1.04
N PHE A 97 9.69 3.51 1.15
CA PHE A 97 9.98 4.50 2.19
C PHE A 97 9.12 5.74 2.07
N ALA A 98 8.86 6.20 0.84
CA ALA A 98 8.01 7.37 0.61
C ALA A 98 6.58 7.10 1.06
N TYR A 99 6.00 5.95 0.73
CA TYR A 99 4.66 5.59 1.17
C TYR A 99 4.58 5.46 2.68
N ALA A 100 5.62 4.89 3.31
CA ALA A 100 5.67 4.77 4.77
C ALA A 100 5.67 6.15 5.42
N ARG A 101 6.48 7.09 4.93
CA ARG A 101 6.52 8.45 5.46
C ARG A 101 5.18 9.15 5.33
N GLU A 102 4.52 9.02 4.18
CA GLU A 102 3.20 9.61 3.96
C GLU A 102 2.16 9.01 4.90
N ALA A 103 2.20 7.69 5.10
CA ALA A 103 1.29 7.03 6.04
C ALA A 103 1.51 7.52 7.47
N LEU A 104 2.77 7.61 7.90
CA LEU A 104 3.10 8.11 9.24
C LEU A 104 2.68 9.57 9.43
N ALA A 105 2.80 10.38 8.39
CA ALA A 105 2.37 11.78 8.44
C ALA A 105 0.86 11.88 8.69
N CYS A 106 0.07 10.93 8.18
CA CYS A 106 -1.37 10.90 8.43
C CYS A 106 -1.72 10.65 9.89
N LEU A 107 -0.79 10.07 10.66
CA LEU A 107 -1.00 9.78 12.07
C LEU A 107 -0.54 10.92 13.01
N GLU A 108 0.03 11.98 12.47
CA GLU A 108 0.45 13.13 13.28
C GLU A 108 -0.73 13.74 14.02
N GLY A 109 -0.53 14.06 15.28
CA GLY A 109 -1.60 14.59 16.13
C GLY A 109 -2.39 13.54 16.89
N TYR A 110 -2.25 12.27 16.52
CA TYR A 110 -2.84 11.18 17.26
C TYR A 110 -1.82 10.63 18.27
N ASP A 111 -2.18 10.69 19.54
CA ASP A 111 -1.29 10.26 20.63
C ASP A 111 -2.04 9.31 21.55
N ASN A 112 -2.17 8.07 21.12
CA ASN A 112 -2.85 7.01 21.85
C ASN A 112 -2.28 5.65 21.44
N PRO A 113 -2.54 4.57 22.21
CA PRO A 113 -1.99 3.25 21.93
C PRO A 113 -2.36 2.72 20.55
N GLY A 114 -3.56 3.03 20.04
CA GLY A 114 -3.97 2.60 18.70
C GLY A 114 -3.13 3.22 17.61
N ALA A 115 -2.87 4.52 17.68
CA ALA A 115 -2.01 5.22 16.73
C ALA A 115 -0.58 4.70 16.81
N ASP A 116 -0.08 4.46 18.02
CA ASP A 116 1.26 3.88 18.21
C ASP A 116 1.38 2.51 17.57
N TYR A 117 0.35 1.68 17.70
CA TYR A 117 0.29 0.37 17.04
C TYR A 117 0.35 0.51 15.53
N LEU A 118 -0.39 1.46 14.96
CA LEU A 118 -0.38 1.70 13.51
C LEU A 118 0.98 2.19 13.03
N ARG A 119 1.68 3.01 13.83
CA ARG A 119 3.04 3.45 13.53
C ARG A 119 4.00 2.27 13.49
N GLU A 120 3.93 1.40 14.50
CA GLU A 120 4.76 0.20 14.57
C GLU A 120 4.49 -0.74 13.39
N LEU A 121 3.22 -0.93 13.05
CA LEU A 121 2.83 -1.78 11.93
C LEU A 121 3.38 -1.24 10.61
N THR A 122 3.28 0.07 10.39
CA THR A 122 3.79 0.72 9.19
C THR A 122 5.30 0.54 9.08
N CYS A 123 6.03 0.75 10.17
CA CYS A 123 7.48 0.55 10.21
C CYS A 123 7.87 -0.92 9.98
N ALA A 124 7.10 -1.85 10.54
CA ALA A 124 7.34 -3.27 10.35
C ALA A 124 7.18 -3.70 8.89
N MET A 125 6.23 -3.10 8.17
CA MET A 125 6.04 -3.38 6.75
C MET A 125 7.28 -3.00 5.92
N VAL A 126 7.88 -1.84 6.22
CA VAL A 126 9.08 -1.39 5.50
C VAL A 126 10.27 -2.30 5.77
N ASN A 127 10.37 -2.82 6.98
CA ASN A 127 11.54 -3.57 7.44
C ASN A 127 11.39 -5.10 7.32
N ARG A 128 10.28 -5.59 6.78
CA ARG A 128 10.11 -7.04 6.69
C ARG A 128 11.06 -7.65 5.66
N GLU A 129 11.53 -8.87 5.97
CA GLU A 129 12.48 -9.62 5.17
C GLU A 129 11.87 -10.97 4.78
N LYS A 130 12.47 -11.58 3.77
CA LYS A 130 12.09 -12.93 3.32
C LYS A 130 12.33 -13.97 4.41
#